data_d5ec74b7982486564c13f55739ecb28a
#
_entry.id   d5ec74b7982486564c13f55739ecb28a
#
_cell.length_a   1.000
_cell.length_b   1.000
_cell.length_c   1.000
_cell.angle_alpha   90.00
_cell.angle_beta   90.00
_cell.angle_gamma   90.00
#
_symmetry.space_group_name_H-M   'P 1'
#
loop_
_entity.id
_entity.type
_entity.pdbx_description
1 polymer ?
#
loop_
_entity_poly.entity_id
_entity_poly.type
_entity_poly.pdbx_seq_one_letter_code
_entity_poly.pdbx_strand_id
1 'polypeptide(L)'
;CDLDEPRRVAVAVEKLRLRYVVVTSVDRDDLPDGGASIFAETIRRIRAIAAPIRIEVLVPDFGGALDALEAVVAAAPDVLGHNVETVPRLYPLARPGAGYRRSLELLRRAKAVGTGMMTKSSLMLGLGETDAEVRAVLGDLRGAAVDFLTLGQYLQPTRHSLPVARYVPPRDFARLREYALDLGFRHVASGPLVRSSYQAHEAFGES
;
A
#
# COMPACT_ATOMS: atom_id res chain seq x y z
N CYS A 1 -3.50 0.47 23.57
CA CYS A 1 -4.30 0.13 22.40
C CYS A 1 -5.78 0.36 22.71
N ASP A 2 -6.51 1.00 21.81
CA ASP A 2 -7.94 1.22 21.94
C ASP A 2 -8.69 0.09 21.23
N LEU A 3 -9.18 -0.86 22.00
CA LEU A 3 -9.91 -2.03 21.48
C LEU A 3 -11.30 -1.70 20.90
N ASP A 4 -11.81 -0.48 21.14
CA ASP A 4 -13.09 -0.01 20.58
C ASP A 4 -12.92 0.71 19.23
N GLU A 5 -11.69 0.97 18.81
CA GLU A 5 -11.39 1.66 17.54
C GLU A 5 -12.02 0.96 16.32
N PRO A 6 -11.94 -0.38 16.14
CA PRO A 6 -12.58 -1.07 15.01
C PRO A 6 -14.08 -0.81 14.91
N ARG A 7 -14.79 -0.77 16.05
CA ARG A 7 -16.23 -0.44 16.07
C ARG A 7 -16.48 1.00 15.64
N ARG A 8 -15.69 1.94 16.14
CA ARG A 8 -15.85 3.36 15.76
C ARG A 8 -15.56 3.61 14.29
N VAL A 9 -14.54 2.94 13.72
CA VAL A 9 -14.25 3.00 12.29
C VAL A 9 -15.43 2.48 11.48
N ALA A 10 -15.99 1.31 11.83
CA ALA A 10 -17.16 0.76 11.14
C ALA A 10 -18.38 1.70 11.20
N VAL A 11 -18.66 2.31 12.37
CA VAL A 11 -19.73 3.30 12.52
C VAL A 11 -19.50 4.52 11.65
N ALA A 12 -18.26 4.99 11.53
CA ALA A 12 -17.92 6.11 10.65
C ALA A 12 -18.14 5.76 9.17
N VAL A 13 -17.69 4.58 8.73
CA VAL A 13 -17.90 4.07 7.37
C VAL A 13 -19.37 4.02 7.02
N GLU A 14 -20.22 3.49 7.92
CA GLU A 14 -21.67 3.41 7.74
C GLU A 14 -22.32 4.80 7.66
N LYS A 15 -22.02 5.68 8.61
CA LYS A 15 -22.58 7.05 8.66
C LYS A 15 -22.21 7.87 7.42
N LEU A 16 -20.99 7.71 6.91
CA LEU A 16 -20.50 8.39 5.72
C LEU A 16 -20.99 7.72 4.43
N ARG A 17 -21.65 6.56 4.52
CA ARG A 17 -22.15 5.76 3.38
C ARG A 17 -21.06 5.47 2.35
N LEU A 18 -19.87 5.14 2.83
CA LEU A 18 -18.73 4.86 1.96
C LEU A 18 -18.98 3.57 1.18
N ARG A 19 -18.62 3.57 -0.11
CA ARG A 19 -18.58 2.37 -0.96
C ARG A 19 -17.18 1.75 -1.03
N TYR A 20 -16.18 2.58 -0.81
CA TYR A 20 -14.77 2.21 -0.78
C TYR A 20 -14.11 2.82 0.44
N VAL A 21 -13.30 2.07 1.14
CA VAL A 21 -12.56 2.55 2.30
C VAL A 21 -11.12 2.05 2.27
N VAL A 22 -10.19 2.97 2.55
CA VAL A 22 -8.78 2.62 2.76
C VAL A 22 -8.49 2.75 4.26
N VAL A 23 -8.15 1.64 4.89
CA VAL A 23 -7.77 1.57 6.29
C VAL A 23 -6.26 1.46 6.40
N THR A 24 -5.64 2.33 7.16
CA THR A 24 -4.19 2.30 7.43
C THR A 24 -3.92 2.59 8.90
N SER A 25 -2.74 2.26 9.36
CA SER A 25 -2.25 2.61 10.70
C SER A 25 -0.81 3.13 10.61
N VAL A 26 -0.32 3.70 11.70
CA VAL A 26 1.12 3.83 11.93
C VAL A 26 1.71 2.46 12.26
N ASP A 27 3.04 2.32 12.18
CA ASP A 27 3.71 1.12 12.66
C ASP A 27 3.43 0.91 14.16
N ARG A 28 3.12 -0.31 14.53
CA ARG A 28 2.73 -0.70 15.90
C ARG A 28 3.70 -1.74 16.45
N ASP A 29 4.99 -1.41 16.43
CA ASP A 29 6.06 -2.24 17.01
C ASP A 29 5.91 -2.42 18.53
N ASP A 30 5.02 -1.63 19.15
CA ASP A 30 4.60 -1.75 20.55
C ASP A 30 3.62 -2.92 20.80
N LEU A 31 3.04 -3.50 19.72
CA LEU A 31 2.11 -4.63 19.81
C LEU A 31 2.77 -5.92 19.34
N PRO A 32 2.52 -7.05 20.01
CA PRO A 32 3.13 -8.34 19.64
C PRO A 32 2.83 -8.79 18.20
N ASP A 33 1.67 -8.39 17.67
CA ASP A 33 1.19 -8.72 16.32
C ASP A 33 1.33 -7.55 15.32
N GLY A 34 2.05 -6.48 15.70
CA GLY A 34 2.18 -5.28 14.86
C GLY A 34 0.85 -4.59 14.53
N GLY A 35 -0.23 -4.87 15.30
CA GLY A 35 -1.57 -4.34 15.07
C GLY A 35 -2.43 -5.15 14.09
N ALA A 36 -2.01 -6.33 13.68
CA ALA A 36 -2.74 -7.18 12.72
C ALA A 36 -4.16 -7.55 13.20
N SER A 37 -4.33 -7.83 14.49
CA SER A 37 -5.64 -8.12 15.10
C SER A 37 -6.62 -6.94 14.97
N ILE A 38 -6.14 -5.72 15.10
CA ILE A 38 -6.95 -4.49 14.94
C ILE A 38 -7.39 -4.33 13.49
N PHE A 39 -6.48 -4.55 12.52
CA PHE A 39 -6.85 -4.58 11.10
C PHE A 39 -7.91 -5.63 10.82
N ALA A 40 -7.70 -6.87 11.27
CA ALA A 40 -8.62 -7.97 11.05
C ALA A 40 -10.00 -7.70 11.65
N GLU A 41 -10.07 -7.18 12.87
CA GLU A 41 -11.34 -6.83 13.51
C GLU A 41 -12.03 -5.67 12.81
N THR A 42 -11.28 -4.66 12.36
CA THR A 42 -11.81 -3.52 11.59
C THR A 42 -12.47 -4.01 10.30
N ILE A 43 -11.79 -4.89 9.55
CA ILE A 43 -12.33 -5.48 8.32
C ILE A 43 -13.63 -6.24 8.63
N ARG A 44 -13.65 -7.12 9.66
CA ARG A 44 -14.86 -7.88 10.03
C ARG A 44 -16.03 -6.97 10.40
N ARG A 45 -15.77 -5.90 11.16
CA ARG A 45 -16.81 -4.93 11.54
C ARG A 45 -17.37 -4.18 10.33
N ILE A 46 -16.53 -3.78 9.38
CA ILE A 46 -17.00 -3.14 8.14
C ILE A 46 -17.78 -4.13 7.28
N ARG A 47 -17.34 -5.40 7.18
CA ARG A 47 -18.06 -6.45 6.45
C ARG A 47 -19.44 -6.77 7.05
N ALA A 48 -19.63 -6.56 8.34
CA ALA A 48 -20.93 -6.75 9.01
C ALA A 48 -21.97 -5.65 8.67
N ILE A 49 -21.55 -4.55 8.02
CA ILE A 49 -22.47 -3.51 7.55
C ILE A 49 -23.26 -4.08 6.36
N ALA A 50 -24.57 -3.87 6.35
CA ALA A 50 -25.47 -4.37 5.31
C ALA A 50 -25.38 -3.55 3.99
N ALA A 51 -24.16 -3.28 3.50
CA ALA A 51 -23.89 -2.58 2.26
C ALA A 51 -22.65 -3.18 1.56
N PRO A 52 -22.59 -3.18 0.23
CA PRO A 52 -21.41 -3.64 -0.51
C PRO A 52 -20.30 -2.58 -0.41
N ILE A 53 -19.34 -2.79 0.51
CA ILE A 53 -18.22 -1.90 0.75
C ILE A 53 -16.94 -2.60 0.32
N ARG A 54 -16.15 -1.95 -0.55
CA ARG A 54 -14.79 -2.39 -0.87
C ARG A 54 -13.83 -1.94 0.23
N ILE A 55 -13.01 -2.87 0.71
CA ILE A 55 -12.07 -2.63 1.81
C ILE A 55 -10.65 -2.80 1.29
N GLU A 56 -9.90 -1.72 1.24
CA GLU A 56 -8.46 -1.71 1.06
C GLU A 56 -7.81 -1.53 2.42
N VAL A 57 -6.76 -2.30 2.70
CA VAL A 57 -5.92 -2.09 3.87
C VAL A 57 -4.50 -1.77 3.42
N LEU A 58 -3.86 -0.77 4.02
CA LEU A 58 -2.45 -0.48 3.85
C LEU A 58 -1.74 -0.86 5.15
N VAL A 59 -1.00 -1.95 5.11
CA VAL A 59 -0.40 -2.57 6.28
C VAL A 59 1.10 -2.30 6.39
N PRO A 60 1.68 -2.28 7.62
CA PRO A 60 3.11 -2.33 7.85
C PRO A 60 3.68 -3.70 7.46
N ASP A 61 5.00 -3.89 7.55
CA ASP A 61 5.62 -5.18 7.26
C ASP A 61 5.55 -6.19 8.42
N PHE A 62 4.91 -5.82 9.53
CA PHE A 62 4.75 -6.62 10.75
C PHE A 62 6.07 -7.21 11.28
N GLY A 63 7.21 -6.54 11.04
CA GLY A 63 8.52 -7.08 11.37
C GLY A 63 8.87 -8.40 10.66
N GLY A 64 8.07 -8.81 9.65
CA GLY A 64 8.18 -10.07 8.94
C GLY A 64 7.37 -11.22 9.56
N ALA A 65 6.50 -10.97 10.53
CA ALA A 65 5.63 -11.96 11.15
C ALA A 65 4.55 -12.42 10.14
N LEU A 66 4.66 -13.66 9.65
CA LEU A 66 3.74 -14.19 8.63
C LEU A 66 2.37 -14.49 9.19
N ASP A 67 2.26 -14.92 10.43
CA ASP A 67 1.00 -15.17 11.14
C ASP A 67 0.17 -13.88 11.30
N ALA A 68 0.82 -12.74 11.56
CA ALA A 68 0.18 -11.43 11.59
C ALA A 68 -0.42 -11.07 10.21
N LEU A 69 0.34 -11.26 9.13
CA LEU A 69 -0.14 -11.06 7.77
C LEU A 69 -1.32 -11.97 7.46
N GLU A 70 -1.22 -13.26 7.77
CA GLU A 70 -2.27 -14.26 7.51
C GLU A 70 -3.57 -13.94 8.27
N ALA A 71 -3.47 -13.39 9.49
CA ALA A 71 -4.64 -12.94 10.25
C ALA A 71 -5.41 -11.81 9.54
N VAL A 72 -4.68 -10.87 8.92
CA VAL A 72 -5.29 -9.79 8.12
C VAL A 72 -5.91 -10.33 6.84
N VAL A 73 -5.20 -11.22 6.12
CA VAL A 73 -5.70 -11.83 4.87
C VAL A 73 -6.94 -12.68 5.14
N ALA A 74 -6.97 -13.43 6.25
CA ALA A 74 -8.13 -14.23 6.66
C ALA A 74 -9.38 -13.40 6.96
N ALA A 75 -9.24 -12.11 7.28
CA ALA A 75 -10.37 -11.19 7.42
C ALA A 75 -10.95 -10.74 6.06
N ALA A 76 -10.35 -11.15 4.94
CA ALA A 76 -10.80 -10.98 3.57
C ALA A 76 -10.97 -9.51 3.13
N PRO A 77 -9.92 -8.67 3.16
CA PRO A 77 -9.96 -7.39 2.47
C PRO A 77 -10.05 -7.61 0.94
N ASP A 78 -10.57 -6.63 0.20
CA ASP A 78 -10.57 -6.67 -1.27
C ASP A 78 -9.19 -6.35 -1.83
N VAL A 79 -8.45 -5.46 -1.16
CA VAL A 79 -7.08 -5.07 -1.53
C VAL A 79 -6.20 -5.06 -0.29
N LEU A 80 -5.03 -5.67 -0.39
CA LEU A 80 -3.96 -5.54 0.59
C LEU A 80 -2.80 -4.75 -0.02
N GLY A 81 -2.54 -3.57 0.52
CA GLY A 81 -1.44 -2.69 0.16
C GLY A 81 -0.28 -2.80 1.15
N HIS A 82 0.93 -2.80 0.64
CA HIS A 82 2.16 -2.54 1.38
C HIS A 82 3.12 -1.78 0.48
N ASN A 83 3.54 -0.60 0.90
CA ASN A 83 4.35 0.27 0.07
C ASN A 83 5.84 -0.09 0.18
N VAL A 84 6.54 -0.20 -0.95
CA VAL A 84 8.00 -0.30 -0.97
C VAL A 84 8.67 1.07 -0.88
N GLU A 85 7.96 2.13 -1.17
CA GLU A 85 8.28 3.55 -1.03
C GLU A 85 9.43 4.05 -1.90
N THR A 86 10.53 3.31 -2.04
CA THR A 86 11.71 3.72 -2.81
C THR A 86 12.53 2.53 -3.31
N VAL A 87 13.63 2.79 -4.01
CA VAL A 87 14.54 1.78 -4.55
C VAL A 87 15.48 1.23 -3.47
N PRO A 88 16.00 -0.02 -3.60
CA PRO A 88 16.82 -0.67 -2.57
C PRO A 88 18.00 0.15 -2.05
N ARG A 89 18.72 0.85 -2.94
CA ARG A 89 19.87 1.67 -2.58
C ARG A 89 19.52 2.79 -1.58
N LEU A 90 18.30 3.30 -1.64
CA LEU A 90 17.84 4.41 -0.79
C LEU A 90 17.17 3.95 0.51
N TYR A 91 16.93 2.65 0.71
CA TYR A 91 16.28 2.13 1.92
C TYR A 91 16.97 2.57 3.21
N PRO A 92 18.31 2.47 3.35
CA PRO A 92 18.97 2.86 4.60
C PRO A 92 18.73 4.33 5.00
N LEU A 93 18.48 5.19 4.02
CA LEU A 93 18.26 6.63 4.22
C LEU A 93 16.78 6.98 4.36
N ALA A 94 15.93 6.41 3.49
CA ALA A 94 14.52 6.78 3.40
C ALA A 94 13.60 5.96 4.32
N ARG A 95 14.00 4.72 4.64
CA ARG A 95 13.23 3.77 5.46
C ARG A 95 14.14 2.99 6.42
N PRO A 96 14.82 3.67 7.36
CA PRO A 96 15.67 2.98 8.32
C PRO A 96 14.86 1.95 9.12
N GLY A 97 15.39 0.72 9.25
CA GLY A 97 14.69 -0.39 9.91
C GLY A 97 13.78 -1.24 9.01
N ALA A 98 13.31 -0.71 7.88
CA ALA A 98 12.54 -1.49 6.91
C ALA A 98 13.44 -2.31 5.97
N GLY A 99 12.89 -3.39 5.39
CA GLY A 99 13.62 -4.27 4.47
C GLY A 99 12.95 -4.39 3.11
N TYR A 100 13.64 -4.00 2.03
CA TYR A 100 13.10 -4.10 0.68
C TYR A 100 12.64 -5.53 0.32
N ARG A 101 13.50 -6.52 0.59
CA ARG A 101 13.17 -7.93 0.34
C ARG A 101 12.01 -8.41 1.20
N ARG A 102 11.93 -7.95 2.47
CA ARG A 102 10.85 -8.27 3.37
C ARG A 102 9.51 -7.71 2.87
N SER A 103 9.51 -6.49 2.32
CA SER A 103 8.33 -5.88 1.69
C SER A 103 7.83 -6.68 0.48
N LEU A 104 8.75 -7.14 -0.38
CA LEU A 104 8.37 -7.98 -1.53
C LEU A 104 7.85 -9.35 -1.09
N GLU A 105 8.46 -9.96 -0.07
CA GLU A 105 8.03 -11.26 0.44
C GLU A 105 6.65 -11.19 1.07
N LEU A 106 6.36 -10.11 1.83
CA LEU A 106 5.02 -9.85 2.36
C LEU A 106 3.97 -9.81 1.24
N LEU A 107 4.21 -9.03 0.18
CA LEU A 107 3.29 -8.90 -0.95
C LEU A 107 3.10 -10.24 -1.67
N ARG A 108 4.18 -11.00 -1.89
CA ARG A 108 4.14 -12.33 -2.50
C ARG A 108 3.32 -13.30 -1.65
N ARG A 109 3.57 -13.32 -0.33
CA ARG A 109 2.83 -14.17 0.60
C ARG A 109 1.37 -13.81 0.67
N ALA A 110 1.05 -12.50 0.78
CA ALA A 110 -0.34 -12.02 0.75
C ALA A 110 -1.08 -12.51 -0.50
N LYS A 111 -0.44 -12.41 -1.67
CA LYS A 111 -1.02 -12.87 -2.93
C LYS A 111 -1.21 -14.39 -2.99
N ALA A 112 -0.29 -15.15 -2.41
CA ALA A 112 -0.35 -16.61 -2.41
C ALA A 112 -1.46 -17.16 -1.51
N VAL A 113 -1.73 -16.51 -0.37
CA VAL A 113 -2.75 -16.99 0.60
C VAL A 113 -4.11 -16.32 0.43
N GLY A 114 -4.17 -15.13 -0.17
CA GLY A 114 -5.40 -14.34 -0.35
C GLY A 114 -6.14 -14.70 -1.63
N THR A 115 -7.08 -15.64 -1.58
CA THR A 115 -7.89 -16.01 -2.74
C THR A 115 -8.78 -14.87 -3.20
N GLY A 116 -8.61 -14.43 -4.47
CA GLY A 116 -9.41 -13.34 -5.06
C GLY A 116 -9.04 -11.93 -4.62
N MET A 117 -8.16 -11.78 -3.63
CA MET A 117 -7.66 -10.49 -3.15
C MET A 117 -6.68 -9.87 -4.13
N MET A 118 -6.76 -8.54 -4.31
CA MET A 118 -5.75 -7.78 -5.06
C MET A 118 -4.64 -7.31 -4.13
N THR A 119 -3.43 -7.17 -4.68
CA THR A 119 -2.29 -6.59 -3.95
C THR A 119 -1.88 -5.27 -4.57
N LYS A 120 -1.41 -4.34 -3.74
CA LYS A 120 -1.04 -2.99 -4.13
C LYS A 120 0.27 -2.55 -3.52
N SER A 121 1.04 -1.77 -4.26
CA SER A 121 2.25 -1.12 -3.73
C SER A 121 2.41 0.29 -4.28
N SER A 122 3.27 1.08 -3.65
CA SER A 122 3.55 2.46 -4.02
C SER A 122 5.04 2.76 -3.99
N LEU A 123 5.47 3.65 -4.92
CA LEU A 123 6.77 4.31 -4.88
C LEU A 123 6.61 5.82 -4.85
N MET A 124 7.50 6.47 -4.11
CA MET A 124 7.75 7.90 -4.20
C MET A 124 8.96 8.15 -5.11
N LEU A 125 8.83 9.10 -6.03
CA LEU A 125 9.89 9.51 -6.95
C LEU A 125 10.43 10.88 -6.57
N GLY A 126 11.73 11.11 -6.81
CA GLY A 126 12.39 12.37 -6.49
C GLY A 126 13.29 12.32 -5.26
N LEU A 127 13.61 11.12 -4.75
CA LEU A 127 14.55 10.87 -3.65
C LEU A 127 16.00 10.69 -4.13
N GLY A 128 16.26 10.68 -5.46
CA GLY A 128 17.57 10.48 -6.07
C GLY A 128 17.74 9.10 -6.71
N GLU A 129 16.65 8.38 -6.92
CA GLU A 129 16.61 7.16 -7.72
C GLU A 129 16.86 7.43 -9.20
N THR A 130 17.42 6.47 -9.90
CA THR A 130 17.57 6.48 -11.36
C THR A 130 16.36 5.80 -12.02
N ASP A 131 16.10 6.10 -13.29
CA ASP A 131 15.03 5.45 -14.09
C ASP A 131 15.24 3.92 -14.16
N ALA A 132 16.48 3.47 -14.27
CA ALA A 132 16.81 2.04 -14.28
C ALA A 132 16.45 1.35 -12.95
N GLU A 133 16.75 1.99 -11.81
CA GLU A 133 16.39 1.46 -10.48
C GLU A 133 14.87 1.39 -10.30
N VAL A 134 14.14 2.43 -10.73
CA VAL A 134 12.66 2.41 -10.69
C VAL A 134 12.13 1.26 -11.51
N ARG A 135 12.58 1.09 -12.77
CA ARG A 135 12.14 -0.02 -13.63
C ARG A 135 12.45 -1.39 -13.03
N ALA A 136 13.61 -1.56 -12.39
CA ALA A 136 13.95 -2.79 -11.69
C ALA A 136 12.95 -3.09 -10.56
N VAL A 137 12.60 -2.09 -9.74
CA VAL A 137 11.59 -2.24 -8.68
C VAL A 137 10.21 -2.59 -9.25
N LEU A 138 9.80 -2.00 -10.38
CA LEU A 138 8.55 -2.37 -11.03
C LEU A 138 8.55 -3.83 -11.48
N GLY A 139 9.67 -4.32 -12.02
CA GLY A 139 9.87 -5.73 -12.35
C GLY A 139 9.77 -6.64 -11.12
N ASP A 140 10.42 -6.28 -10.01
CA ASP A 140 10.39 -7.03 -8.76
C ASP A 140 8.96 -7.11 -8.17
N LEU A 141 8.21 -6.00 -8.21
CA LEU A 141 6.80 -5.95 -7.77
C LEU A 141 5.93 -6.86 -8.64
N ARG A 142 6.13 -6.86 -9.97
CA ARG A 142 5.41 -7.82 -10.84
C ARG A 142 5.83 -9.26 -10.57
N GLY A 143 7.10 -9.52 -10.30
CA GLY A 143 7.58 -10.83 -9.84
C GLY A 143 6.98 -11.27 -8.50
N ALA A 144 6.55 -10.33 -7.66
CA ALA A 144 5.76 -10.57 -6.45
C ALA A 144 4.24 -10.63 -6.71
N ALA A 145 3.80 -10.61 -7.97
CA ALA A 145 2.41 -10.66 -8.43
C ALA A 145 1.54 -9.48 -7.91
N VAL A 146 2.14 -8.30 -7.75
CA VAL A 146 1.40 -7.09 -7.36
C VAL A 146 0.48 -6.64 -8.49
N ASP A 147 -0.80 -6.40 -8.19
CA ASP A 147 -1.83 -6.05 -9.18
C ASP A 147 -1.89 -4.54 -9.45
N PHE A 148 -1.82 -3.72 -8.40
CA PHE A 148 -2.03 -2.27 -8.48
C PHE A 148 -0.77 -1.51 -8.06
N LEU A 149 -0.48 -0.42 -8.77
CA LEU A 149 0.69 0.41 -8.52
C LEU A 149 0.31 1.88 -8.40
N THR A 150 0.91 2.59 -7.45
CA THR A 150 0.87 4.05 -7.41
C THR A 150 2.28 4.63 -7.44
N LEU A 151 2.47 5.67 -8.27
CA LEU A 151 3.71 6.44 -8.37
C LEU A 151 3.42 7.90 -8.07
N GLY A 152 4.04 8.46 -7.05
CA GLY A 152 3.84 9.85 -6.62
C GLY A 152 5.14 10.60 -6.42
N GLN A 153 5.11 11.94 -6.44
CA GLN A 153 6.27 12.76 -6.11
C GLN A 153 6.53 12.73 -4.60
N TYR A 154 7.77 12.46 -4.22
CA TYR A 154 8.22 12.69 -2.85
C TYR A 154 8.18 14.19 -2.53
N LEU A 155 7.52 14.54 -1.45
CA LEU A 155 7.52 15.88 -0.88
C LEU A 155 8.10 15.80 0.52
N GLN A 156 9.06 16.67 0.83
CA GLN A 156 9.73 16.68 2.13
C GLN A 156 8.72 17.06 3.24
N PRO A 157 8.40 16.14 4.17
CA PRO A 157 7.36 16.44 5.20
C PRO A 157 7.84 17.48 6.22
N THR A 158 9.11 17.43 6.58
CA THR A 158 9.75 18.35 7.56
C THR A 158 11.17 18.67 7.10
N ARG A 159 11.75 19.77 7.63
CA ARG A 159 13.15 20.15 7.34
C ARG A 159 14.20 19.10 7.79
N HIS A 160 13.80 18.14 8.62
CA HIS A 160 14.68 17.05 9.09
C HIS A 160 14.55 15.78 8.22
N SER A 161 13.54 15.72 7.36
CA SER A 161 13.36 14.63 6.41
C SER A 161 14.32 14.79 5.23
N LEU A 162 14.50 13.72 4.44
CA LEU A 162 15.34 13.77 3.25
C LEU A 162 14.91 14.92 2.33
N PRO A 163 15.85 15.70 1.79
CA PRO A 163 15.50 16.75 0.83
C PRO A 163 14.97 16.14 -0.48
N VAL A 164 14.13 16.88 -1.18
CA VAL A 164 13.72 16.51 -2.53
C VAL A 164 14.95 16.62 -3.44
N ALA A 165 15.40 15.49 -4.00
CA ALA A 165 16.55 15.47 -4.92
C ALA A 165 16.19 16.03 -6.31
N ARG A 166 14.94 15.79 -6.75
CA ARG A 166 14.39 16.38 -7.99
C ARG A 166 12.86 16.38 -7.97
N TYR A 167 12.26 17.32 -8.68
CA TYR A 167 10.85 17.26 -9.06
C TYR A 167 10.72 16.57 -10.40
N VAL A 168 10.03 15.43 -10.41
CA VAL A 168 9.86 14.59 -11.61
C VAL A 168 8.81 15.23 -12.52
N PRO A 169 9.11 15.48 -13.80
CA PRO A 169 8.14 16.05 -14.72
C PRO A 169 6.91 15.13 -14.95
N PRO A 170 5.71 15.70 -15.16
CA PRO A 170 4.50 14.90 -15.42
C PRO A 170 4.64 13.89 -16.58
N ARG A 171 5.40 14.24 -17.64
CA ARG A 171 5.69 13.34 -18.76
C ARG A 171 6.44 12.08 -18.36
N ASP A 172 7.32 12.16 -17.33
CA ASP A 172 8.08 11.02 -16.85
C ASP A 172 7.17 10.08 -16.03
N PHE A 173 6.22 10.64 -15.27
CA PHE A 173 5.15 9.85 -14.63
C PHE A 173 4.28 9.12 -15.67
N ALA A 174 3.89 9.80 -16.75
CA ALA A 174 3.12 9.18 -17.83
C ALA A 174 3.88 8.03 -18.48
N ARG A 175 5.17 8.21 -18.80
CA ARG A 175 6.03 7.16 -19.36
C ARG A 175 6.19 5.96 -18.44
N LEU A 176 6.35 6.18 -17.13
CA LEU A 176 6.44 5.10 -16.16
C LEU A 176 5.10 4.37 -15.99
N ARG A 177 3.97 5.09 -16.12
CA ARG A 177 2.64 4.48 -16.13
C ARG A 177 2.48 3.50 -17.29
N GLU A 178 2.79 3.94 -18.51
CA GLU A 178 2.74 3.08 -19.71
C GLU A 178 3.62 1.85 -19.53
N TYR A 179 4.88 2.04 -19.13
CA TYR A 179 5.81 0.94 -18.86
C TYR A 179 5.26 -0.05 -17.82
N ALA A 180 4.67 0.43 -16.74
CA ALA A 180 4.09 -0.45 -15.72
C ALA A 180 2.87 -1.23 -16.24
N LEU A 181 2.01 -0.60 -17.05
CA LEU A 181 0.90 -1.29 -17.70
C LEU A 181 1.40 -2.40 -18.65
N ASP A 182 2.46 -2.12 -19.42
CA ASP A 182 3.09 -3.11 -20.32
C ASP A 182 3.72 -4.28 -19.55
N LEU A 183 4.21 -4.04 -18.32
CA LEU A 183 4.65 -5.11 -17.41
C LEU A 183 3.49 -5.97 -16.87
N GLY A 184 2.23 -5.54 -17.08
CA GLY A 184 1.05 -6.29 -16.68
C GLY A 184 0.47 -5.90 -15.31
N PHE A 185 0.75 -4.70 -14.78
CA PHE A 185 -0.04 -4.16 -13.67
C PHE A 185 -1.47 -3.91 -14.16
N ARG A 186 -2.47 -4.29 -13.36
CA ARG A 186 -3.89 -4.15 -13.73
C ARG A 186 -4.39 -2.73 -13.66
N HIS A 187 -3.84 -1.95 -12.71
CA HIS A 187 -4.13 -0.52 -12.57
C HIS A 187 -2.88 0.22 -12.11
N VAL A 188 -2.65 1.41 -12.69
CA VAL A 188 -1.52 2.27 -12.36
C VAL A 188 -1.98 3.71 -12.24
N ALA A 189 -1.95 4.26 -11.03
CA ALA A 189 -2.08 5.69 -10.81
C ALA A 189 -0.67 6.31 -10.73
N SER A 190 -0.36 7.28 -11.59
CA SER A 190 0.98 7.86 -11.69
C SER A 190 0.90 9.35 -11.96
N GLY A 191 1.48 10.16 -11.08
CA GLY A 191 1.49 11.60 -11.22
C GLY A 191 2.04 12.32 -10.00
N PRO A 192 2.38 13.63 -10.12
CA PRO A 192 3.02 14.37 -9.03
C PRO A 192 2.20 14.42 -7.74
N LEU A 193 0.88 14.44 -7.83
CA LEU A 193 -0.03 14.55 -6.68
C LEU A 193 -0.63 13.19 -6.25
N VAL A 194 -0.25 12.10 -6.92
CA VAL A 194 -0.72 10.76 -6.56
C VAL A 194 -0.17 10.36 -5.19
N ARG A 195 -1.02 9.71 -4.41
CA ARG A 195 -0.71 9.06 -3.12
C ARG A 195 -1.25 7.63 -3.14
N SER A 196 -0.83 6.78 -2.21
CA SER A 196 -1.24 5.37 -2.17
C SER A 196 -2.77 5.17 -2.13
N SER A 197 -3.52 6.10 -1.53
CA SER A 197 -4.99 6.08 -1.48
C SER A 197 -5.68 6.90 -2.57
N TYR A 198 -4.92 7.56 -3.48
CA TYR A 198 -5.49 8.44 -4.49
C TYR A 198 -6.37 7.66 -5.46
N GLN A 199 -7.65 8.06 -5.56
CA GLN A 199 -8.65 7.45 -6.46
C GLN A 199 -8.62 5.92 -6.44
N ALA A 200 -8.45 5.32 -5.25
CA ALA A 200 -8.26 3.87 -5.11
C ALA A 200 -9.46 3.05 -5.64
N HIS A 201 -10.68 3.63 -5.65
CA HIS A 201 -11.88 3.02 -6.19
C HIS A 201 -11.85 2.82 -7.72
N GLU A 202 -11.11 3.65 -8.47
CA GLU A 202 -10.98 3.53 -9.92
C GLU A 202 -10.35 2.20 -10.36
N ALA A 203 -9.54 1.58 -9.49
CA ALA A 203 -8.93 0.27 -9.77
C ALA A 203 -9.95 -0.85 -10.01
N PHE A 204 -11.21 -0.65 -9.61
CA PHE A 204 -12.33 -1.57 -9.83
C PHE A 204 -13.31 -1.09 -10.92
N GLY A 205 -12.99 0.00 -11.64
CA GLY A 205 -13.88 0.57 -12.66
C GLY A 205 -15.13 1.24 -12.09
N GLU A 206 -15.13 1.56 -10.82
CA GLU A 206 -16.21 2.31 -10.14
C GLU A 206 -15.91 3.81 -10.27
N SER A 207 -16.73 4.53 -11.01
CA SER A 207 -16.70 6.01 -11.17
C SER A 207 -17.67 6.70 -10.21
#